data_f5a55519fa5d1749069ae54e907beaea
#
_entry.id   f5a55519fa5d1749069ae54e907beaea
#
_cell.length_a   1.000
_cell.length_b   1.000
_cell.length_c   1.000
_cell.angle_alpha   90.00
_cell.angle_beta   90.00
_cell.angle_gamma   90.00
#
_symmetry.space_group_name_H-M   'P 1'
#
loop_
_entity.id
_entity.type
_entity.pdbx_description
1 polymer ?
#
loop_
_entity_poly.entity_id
_entity_poly.type
_entity_poly.pdbx_seq_one_letter_code
_entity_poly.pdbx_strand_id
1 'polypeptide(L)'
;MVDQIQAYIAKYHMIEQGDTVFAGVSGGADSVCLMTVLLELRERIGFDMEVIHVEHGIRGKASRDDACFVDNLCRMQNIPFHMCSVDVPKYAKKNRLGMEEAARILRYQAFLDIVEESVKAGKKAKVALAHHMDDNAETILFQMIRGSGLKGMCGMQPVRQDEHGICYIRPMLCVSRAQIEAYLREKGMEYRTDATNFELDYSRNRIRNVILPQLTQLNTQAVPHIGQTAE
;
A
#
# COMPACT_ATOMS: atom_id res chain seq x y z
N MET A 1 16.07 -8.44 0.60
CA MET A 1 14.88 -7.57 0.50
C MET A 1 14.70 -6.70 1.75
N VAL A 2 14.64 -7.26 2.96
CA VAL A 2 14.42 -6.47 4.21
C VAL A 2 15.47 -5.37 4.38
N ASP A 3 16.76 -5.67 4.22
CA ASP A 3 17.83 -4.67 4.36
C ASP A 3 17.77 -3.58 3.29
N GLN A 4 17.29 -3.89 2.06
CA GLN A 4 17.03 -2.92 1.00
C GLN A 4 15.91 -1.95 1.42
N ILE A 5 14.81 -2.47 2.00
CA ILE A 5 13.72 -1.66 2.51
C ILE A 5 14.17 -0.83 3.72
N GLN A 6 14.98 -1.40 4.61
CA GLN A 6 15.55 -0.66 5.74
C GLN A 6 16.42 0.51 5.28
N ALA A 7 17.29 0.30 4.29
CA ALA A 7 18.10 1.38 3.70
C ALA A 7 17.23 2.46 3.04
N TYR A 8 16.13 2.06 2.39
CA TYR A 8 15.19 2.99 1.76
C TYR A 8 14.40 3.80 2.80
N ILE A 9 13.96 3.17 3.90
CA ILE A 9 13.36 3.84 5.05
C ILE A 9 14.31 4.89 5.64
N ALA A 10 15.58 4.53 5.83
CA ALA A 10 16.61 5.43 6.36
C ALA A 10 16.90 6.60 5.39
N LYS A 11 17.02 6.34 4.08
CA LYS A 11 17.26 7.36 3.04
C LYS A 11 16.21 8.48 3.07
N TYR A 12 14.94 8.13 3.28
CA TYR A 12 13.83 9.08 3.25
C TYR A 12 13.26 9.44 4.63
N HIS A 13 13.94 9.06 5.71
CA HIS A 13 13.50 9.32 7.10
C HIS A 13 12.04 8.91 7.35
N MET A 14 11.63 7.76 6.78
CA MET A 14 10.24 7.32 6.84
C MET A 14 9.82 6.90 8.23
N ILE A 15 10.67 6.17 8.95
CA ILE A 15 10.41 5.64 10.29
C ILE A 15 11.60 5.94 11.18
N GLU A 16 11.33 6.49 12.36
CA GLU A 16 12.32 6.81 13.37
C GLU A 16 11.98 6.09 14.69
N GLN A 17 12.95 6.00 15.59
CA GLN A 17 12.72 5.44 16.91
C GLN A 17 11.63 6.21 17.66
N GLY A 18 10.69 5.47 18.25
CA GLY A 18 9.56 6.03 18.99
C GLY A 18 8.37 6.46 18.12
N ASP A 19 8.41 6.26 16.80
CA ASP A 19 7.23 6.43 15.93
C ASP A 19 6.18 5.35 16.22
N THR A 20 4.91 5.65 15.91
CA THR A 20 3.83 4.65 15.80
C THR A 20 3.46 4.50 14.32
N VAL A 21 3.69 3.31 13.76
CA VAL A 21 3.44 3.01 12.35
C VAL A 21 2.14 2.21 12.19
N PHE A 22 1.17 2.79 11.52
CA PHE A 22 -0.09 2.14 11.15
C PHE A 22 0.04 1.52 9.77
N ALA A 23 0.14 0.21 9.68
CA ALA A 23 0.20 -0.49 8.40
C ALA A 23 -1.20 -0.72 7.82
N GLY A 24 -1.46 -0.23 6.61
CA GLY A 24 -2.68 -0.53 5.86
C GLY A 24 -2.61 -1.94 5.27
N VAL A 25 -3.36 -2.90 5.84
CA VAL A 25 -3.29 -4.32 5.45
C VAL A 25 -4.64 -4.79 4.91
N SER A 26 -4.70 -5.11 3.61
CA SER A 26 -5.90 -5.64 2.94
C SER A 26 -6.00 -7.17 2.98
N GLY A 27 -4.91 -7.87 3.32
CA GLY A 27 -4.79 -9.33 3.24
C GLY A 27 -4.15 -9.82 1.95
N GLY A 28 -3.99 -8.98 0.92
CA GLY A 28 -3.28 -9.31 -0.32
C GLY A 28 -1.77 -9.36 -0.13
N ALA A 29 -1.06 -9.99 -1.08
CA ALA A 29 0.37 -10.25 -1.00
C ALA A 29 1.22 -9.03 -0.62
N ASP A 30 0.99 -7.87 -1.27
CA ASP A 30 1.78 -6.66 -1.02
C ASP A 30 1.61 -6.17 0.42
N SER A 31 0.38 -6.16 0.92
CA SER A 31 0.06 -5.69 2.26
C SER A 31 0.53 -6.66 3.36
N VAL A 32 0.47 -7.97 3.10
CA VAL A 32 1.03 -8.99 4.01
C VAL A 32 2.56 -8.90 4.03
N CYS A 33 3.18 -8.67 2.87
CA CYS A 33 4.62 -8.44 2.79
C CYS A 33 5.04 -7.20 3.57
N LEU A 34 4.34 -6.07 3.40
CA LEU A 34 4.59 -4.85 4.17
C LEU A 34 4.54 -5.14 5.67
N MET A 35 3.46 -5.79 6.15
CA MET A 35 3.29 -6.16 7.55
C MET A 35 4.46 -7.00 8.05
N THR A 36 4.85 -8.05 7.29
CA THR A 36 5.92 -8.98 7.68
C THR A 36 7.27 -8.27 7.75
N VAL A 37 7.58 -7.41 6.78
CA VAL A 37 8.83 -6.63 6.77
C VAL A 37 8.87 -5.61 7.92
N LEU A 38 7.78 -4.90 8.17
CA LEU A 38 7.71 -3.95 9.28
C LEU A 38 7.86 -4.64 10.64
N LEU A 39 7.35 -5.86 10.79
CA LEU A 39 7.58 -6.67 12.00
C LEU A 39 9.06 -6.99 12.22
N GLU A 40 9.78 -7.39 11.17
CA GLU A 40 11.22 -7.64 11.28
C GLU A 40 12.03 -6.37 11.59
N LEU A 41 11.57 -5.22 11.11
CA LEU A 41 12.24 -3.93 11.32
C LEU A 41 11.87 -3.26 12.64
N ARG A 42 10.74 -3.63 13.25
CA ARG A 42 10.23 -3.02 14.48
C ARG A 42 11.26 -2.98 15.61
N GLU A 43 11.91 -4.13 15.86
CA GLU A 43 12.93 -4.24 16.91
C GLU A 43 14.25 -3.56 16.52
N ARG A 44 14.60 -3.57 15.21
CA ARG A 44 15.85 -2.98 14.71
C ARG A 44 15.83 -1.46 14.77
N ILE A 45 14.67 -0.83 14.51
CA ILE A 45 14.51 0.63 14.46
C ILE A 45 13.96 1.17 15.79
N GLY A 46 13.12 0.40 16.49
CA GLY A 46 12.53 0.78 17.77
C GLY A 46 11.26 1.63 17.62
N PHE A 47 10.28 1.16 16.84
CA PHE A 47 8.98 1.80 16.65
C PHE A 47 7.82 0.88 17.08
N ASP A 48 6.66 1.48 17.40
CA ASP A 48 5.43 0.75 17.64
C ASP A 48 4.68 0.49 16.33
N MET A 49 4.02 -0.67 16.22
CA MET A 49 3.27 -1.05 15.01
C MET A 49 1.83 -1.41 15.35
N GLU A 50 0.91 -0.86 14.57
CA GLU A 50 -0.52 -1.18 14.58
C GLU A 50 -0.98 -1.47 13.14
N VAL A 51 -2.08 -2.21 12.98
CA VAL A 51 -2.62 -2.57 11.65
C VAL A 51 -4.01 -1.97 11.46
N ILE A 52 -4.24 -1.37 10.31
CA ILE A 52 -5.57 -0.91 9.87
C ILE A 52 -6.03 -1.76 8.69
N HIS A 53 -7.21 -2.36 8.83
CA HIS A 53 -7.92 -3.04 7.75
C HIS A 53 -9.20 -2.28 7.41
N VAL A 54 -9.39 -1.95 6.12
CA VAL A 54 -10.59 -1.26 5.64
C VAL A 54 -11.42 -2.22 4.80
N GLU A 55 -12.59 -2.60 5.30
CA GLU A 55 -13.57 -3.43 4.61
C GLU A 55 -14.49 -2.51 3.78
N HIS A 56 -14.53 -2.72 2.46
CA HIS A 56 -15.16 -1.78 1.50
C HIS A 56 -16.65 -2.02 1.24
N GLY A 57 -17.27 -3.05 1.83
CA GLY A 57 -18.70 -3.38 1.62
C GLY A 57 -19.04 -3.88 0.21
N ILE A 58 -18.04 -4.32 -0.59
CA ILE A 58 -18.25 -4.68 -2.00
C ILE A 58 -18.52 -6.17 -2.17
N ARG A 59 -17.78 -7.05 -1.47
CA ARG A 59 -17.76 -8.51 -1.70
C ARG A 59 -18.48 -9.32 -0.64
N GLY A 60 -19.18 -8.68 0.30
CA GLY A 60 -20.00 -9.34 1.33
C GLY A 60 -19.21 -10.35 2.17
N LYS A 61 -19.46 -11.67 2.01
CA LYS A 61 -18.80 -12.70 2.81
C LYS A 61 -17.28 -12.72 2.59
N ALA A 62 -16.82 -12.59 1.35
CA ALA A 62 -15.39 -12.62 1.04
C ALA A 62 -14.61 -11.48 1.74
N SER A 63 -15.18 -10.28 1.83
CA SER A 63 -14.56 -9.16 2.56
C SER A 63 -14.42 -9.45 4.06
N ARG A 64 -15.42 -10.14 4.66
CA ARG A 64 -15.36 -10.56 6.06
C ARG A 64 -14.30 -11.63 6.29
N ASP A 65 -14.18 -12.58 5.36
CA ASP A 65 -13.16 -13.64 5.42
C ASP A 65 -11.75 -13.04 5.33
N ASP A 66 -11.55 -12.00 4.52
CA ASP A 66 -10.29 -11.25 4.46
C ASP A 66 -9.99 -10.50 5.76
N ALA A 67 -10.99 -9.85 6.36
CA ALA A 67 -10.84 -9.18 7.66
C ALA A 67 -10.47 -10.17 8.77
N CYS A 68 -11.13 -11.34 8.83
CA CYS A 68 -10.79 -12.40 9.78
C CYS A 68 -9.36 -12.93 9.56
N PHE A 69 -8.93 -13.06 8.31
CA PHE A 69 -7.57 -13.47 7.99
C PHE A 69 -6.54 -12.48 8.54
N VAL A 70 -6.73 -11.17 8.32
CA VAL A 70 -5.82 -10.13 8.82
C VAL A 70 -5.85 -10.05 10.35
N ASP A 71 -7.04 -10.14 10.98
CA ASP A 71 -7.16 -10.17 12.45
C ASP A 71 -6.38 -11.35 13.06
N ASN A 72 -6.48 -12.54 12.47
CA ASN A 72 -5.72 -13.71 12.92
C ASN A 72 -4.22 -13.49 12.80
N LEU A 73 -3.74 -12.91 11.69
CA LEU A 73 -2.31 -12.56 11.54
C LEU A 73 -1.85 -11.59 12.65
N CYS A 74 -2.66 -10.58 12.95
CA CYS A 74 -2.34 -9.60 13.99
C CYS A 74 -2.31 -10.24 15.39
N ARG A 75 -3.28 -11.10 15.71
CA ARG A 75 -3.32 -11.84 17.00
C ARG A 75 -2.10 -12.74 17.20
N MET A 76 -1.69 -13.46 16.16
CA MET A 76 -0.50 -14.31 16.23
C MET A 76 0.78 -13.54 16.51
N GLN A 77 0.83 -12.26 16.14
CA GLN A 77 2.01 -11.39 16.28
C GLN A 77 1.86 -10.36 17.42
N ASN A 78 0.77 -10.42 18.20
CA ASN A 78 0.43 -9.46 19.26
C ASN A 78 0.47 -8.00 18.77
N ILE A 79 -0.17 -7.73 17.62
CA ILE A 79 -0.27 -6.40 17.04
C ILE A 79 -1.68 -5.86 17.23
N PRO A 80 -1.87 -4.61 17.65
CA PRO A 80 -3.18 -3.96 17.67
C PRO A 80 -3.79 -3.93 16.27
N PHE A 81 -5.07 -4.33 16.18
CA PHE A 81 -5.82 -4.44 14.94
C PHE A 81 -7.02 -3.50 14.96
N HIS A 82 -7.11 -2.60 13.98
CA HIS A 82 -8.20 -1.68 13.77
C HIS A 82 -8.97 -2.06 12.51
N MET A 83 -10.24 -2.41 12.66
CA MET A 83 -11.13 -2.71 11.55
C MET A 83 -12.06 -1.53 11.30
N CYS A 84 -12.08 -1.02 10.06
CA CYS A 84 -13.05 -0.05 9.58
C CYS A 84 -13.92 -0.68 8.49
N SER A 85 -15.25 -0.59 8.65
CA SER A 85 -16.20 -0.98 7.59
C SER A 85 -16.77 0.26 6.93
N VAL A 86 -16.67 0.33 5.59
CA VAL A 86 -17.19 1.44 4.78
C VAL A 86 -18.09 0.92 3.66
N ASP A 87 -19.13 1.69 3.32
CA ASP A 87 -20.07 1.34 2.23
C ASP A 87 -19.69 2.11 0.96
N VAL A 88 -18.74 1.54 0.20
CA VAL A 88 -18.24 2.14 -1.05
C VAL A 88 -19.34 2.26 -2.10
N PRO A 89 -20.20 1.25 -2.38
CA PRO A 89 -21.28 1.36 -3.35
C PRO A 89 -22.24 2.51 -3.06
N LYS A 90 -22.65 2.67 -1.81
CA LYS A 90 -23.55 3.75 -1.40
C LYS A 90 -22.89 5.12 -1.54
N TYR A 91 -21.61 5.24 -1.14
CA TYR A 91 -20.86 6.48 -1.25
C TYR A 91 -20.63 6.88 -2.71
N ALA A 92 -20.22 5.94 -3.57
CA ALA A 92 -20.03 6.14 -5.00
C ALA A 92 -21.30 6.66 -5.69
N LYS A 93 -22.45 5.99 -5.42
CA LYS A 93 -23.77 6.40 -5.96
C LYS A 93 -24.18 7.79 -5.50
N LYS A 94 -24.03 8.08 -4.20
CA LYS A 94 -24.41 9.38 -3.60
C LYS A 94 -23.61 10.54 -4.20
N ASN A 95 -22.31 10.33 -4.42
CA ASN A 95 -21.38 11.39 -4.84
C ASN A 95 -21.07 11.36 -6.35
N ARG A 96 -21.70 10.45 -7.13
CA ARG A 96 -21.48 10.27 -8.58
C ARG A 96 -20.00 10.02 -8.93
N LEU A 97 -19.33 9.19 -8.14
CA LEU A 97 -17.93 8.82 -8.30
C LEU A 97 -17.79 7.41 -8.86
N GLY A 98 -16.65 7.13 -9.47
CA GLY A 98 -16.24 5.75 -9.76
C GLY A 98 -15.98 4.96 -8.48
N MET A 99 -16.13 3.62 -8.54
CA MET A 99 -15.94 2.73 -7.39
C MET A 99 -14.53 2.82 -6.81
N GLU A 100 -13.50 2.89 -7.67
CA GLU A 100 -12.10 3.00 -7.27
C GLU A 100 -11.81 4.31 -6.52
N GLU A 101 -12.33 5.43 -7.05
CA GLU A 101 -12.19 6.75 -6.44
C GLU A 101 -12.90 6.82 -5.09
N ALA A 102 -14.13 6.31 -5.02
CA ALA A 102 -14.93 6.24 -3.79
C ALA A 102 -14.23 5.38 -2.73
N ALA A 103 -13.73 4.21 -3.11
CA ALA A 103 -12.97 3.32 -2.23
C ALA A 103 -11.69 3.99 -1.72
N ARG A 104 -10.99 4.73 -2.58
CA ARG A 104 -9.80 5.49 -2.20
C ARG A 104 -10.14 6.58 -1.17
N ILE A 105 -11.16 7.40 -1.41
CA ILE A 105 -11.57 8.48 -0.49
C ILE A 105 -11.92 7.89 0.88
N LEU A 106 -12.79 6.89 0.93
CA LEU A 106 -13.23 6.28 2.18
C LEU A 106 -12.10 5.59 2.93
N ARG A 107 -11.14 4.99 2.22
CA ARG A 107 -9.96 4.40 2.84
C ARG A 107 -9.07 5.46 3.54
N TYR A 108 -8.83 6.60 2.88
CA TYR A 108 -8.06 7.68 3.51
C TYR A 108 -8.80 8.31 4.68
N GLN A 109 -10.14 8.41 4.61
CA GLN A 109 -10.96 8.86 5.73
C GLN A 109 -10.85 7.89 6.91
N ALA A 110 -10.93 6.58 6.67
CA ALA A 110 -10.77 5.56 7.71
C ALA A 110 -9.36 5.62 8.37
N PHE A 111 -8.32 5.88 7.59
CA PHE A 111 -6.97 6.09 8.14
C PHE A 111 -6.91 7.34 9.02
N LEU A 112 -7.50 8.46 8.57
CA LEU A 112 -7.57 9.69 9.33
C LEU A 112 -8.26 9.46 10.68
N ASP A 113 -9.46 8.87 10.68
CA ASP A 113 -10.28 8.65 11.87
C ASP A 113 -9.54 7.84 12.95
N ILE A 114 -8.73 6.83 12.56
CA ILE A 114 -7.98 5.99 13.50
C ILE A 114 -6.70 6.70 13.97
N VAL A 115 -5.95 7.31 13.05
CA VAL A 115 -4.63 7.90 13.35
C VAL A 115 -4.76 9.21 14.12
N GLU A 116 -5.85 9.95 13.92
CA GLU A 116 -6.09 11.23 14.59
C GLU A 116 -6.07 11.11 16.13
N GLU A 117 -6.60 10.01 16.68
CA GLU A 117 -6.56 9.77 18.14
C GLU A 117 -5.13 9.63 18.65
N SER A 118 -4.27 8.93 17.91
CA SER A 118 -2.86 8.78 18.26
C SER A 118 -2.09 10.10 18.16
N VAL A 119 -2.39 10.91 17.13
CA VAL A 119 -1.81 12.24 16.96
C VAL A 119 -2.25 13.17 18.12
N LYS A 120 -3.53 13.16 18.49
CA LYS A 120 -4.06 13.93 19.64
C LYS A 120 -3.42 13.50 20.96
N ALA A 121 -3.06 12.22 21.09
CA ALA A 121 -2.31 11.68 22.23
C ALA A 121 -0.80 12.04 22.23
N GLY A 122 -0.34 12.85 21.25
CA GLY A 122 1.04 13.30 21.14
C GLY A 122 2.01 12.29 20.54
N LYS A 123 1.50 11.19 19.94
CA LYS A 123 2.33 10.19 19.24
C LYS A 123 2.73 10.69 17.85
N LYS A 124 3.94 10.34 17.42
CA LYS A 124 4.39 10.54 16.03
C LYS A 124 3.82 9.41 15.15
N ALA A 125 2.59 9.58 14.68
CA ALA A 125 1.87 8.58 13.93
C ALA A 125 2.13 8.69 12.42
N LYS A 126 2.39 7.55 11.76
CA LYS A 126 2.63 7.44 10.32
C LYS A 126 1.81 6.30 9.74
N VAL A 127 1.28 6.45 8.52
CA VAL A 127 0.54 5.41 7.81
C VAL A 127 1.41 4.79 6.73
N ALA A 128 1.71 3.49 6.84
CA ALA A 128 2.48 2.74 5.87
C ALA A 128 1.56 2.09 4.83
N LEU A 129 1.84 2.32 3.55
CA LEU A 129 1.11 1.80 2.40
C LEU A 129 1.96 0.82 1.60
N ALA A 130 1.36 -0.27 1.14
CA ALA A 130 2.02 -1.37 0.47
C ALA A 130 2.28 -1.14 -1.04
N HIS A 131 2.43 0.11 -1.48
CA HIS A 131 2.80 0.40 -2.85
C HIS A 131 4.25 0.00 -3.12
N HIS A 132 4.48 -0.62 -4.27
CA HIS A 132 5.78 -1.13 -4.68
C HIS A 132 6.26 -0.51 -6.02
N MET A 133 7.43 -0.91 -6.49
CA MET A 133 8.08 -0.35 -7.69
C MET A 133 7.20 -0.45 -8.93
N ASP A 134 6.52 -1.58 -9.14
CA ASP A 134 5.64 -1.79 -10.30
C ASP A 134 4.41 -0.86 -10.25
N ASP A 135 3.81 -0.63 -9.08
CA ASP A 135 2.71 0.34 -8.90
C ASP A 135 3.16 1.77 -9.24
N ASN A 136 4.42 2.10 -8.91
CA ASN A 136 4.99 3.40 -9.26
C ASN A 136 5.15 3.53 -10.78
N ALA A 137 5.70 2.51 -11.45
CA ALA A 137 5.82 2.47 -12.90
C ALA A 137 4.45 2.56 -13.61
N GLU A 138 3.44 1.83 -13.11
CA GLU A 138 2.05 1.95 -13.59
C GLU A 138 1.53 3.38 -13.47
N THR A 139 1.77 4.02 -12.34
CA THR A 139 1.31 5.40 -12.10
C THR A 139 1.97 6.39 -13.04
N ILE A 140 3.28 6.27 -13.25
CA ILE A 140 4.04 7.13 -14.17
C ILE A 140 3.51 6.96 -15.60
N LEU A 141 3.39 5.72 -16.09
CA LEU A 141 2.86 5.42 -17.42
C LEU A 141 1.43 5.94 -17.60
N PHE A 142 0.57 5.72 -16.60
CA PHE A 142 -0.80 6.21 -16.63
C PHE A 142 -0.87 7.74 -16.73
N GLN A 143 -0.03 8.45 -15.99
CA GLN A 143 0.05 9.90 -16.04
C GLN A 143 0.60 10.40 -17.38
N MET A 144 1.61 9.72 -17.94
CA MET A 144 2.13 10.04 -19.28
C MET A 144 1.07 9.90 -20.37
N ILE A 145 0.30 8.80 -20.36
CA ILE A 145 -0.79 8.55 -21.32
C ILE A 145 -1.88 9.64 -21.23
N ARG A 146 -2.12 10.16 -20.03
CA ARG A 146 -3.09 11.25 -19.80
C ARG A 146 -2.58 12.64 -20.15
N GLY A 147 -1.33 12.76 -20.58
CA GLY A 147 -0.73 14.04 -20.94
C GLY A 147 -0.38 14.93 -19.75
N SER A 148 -0.09 14.31 -18.59
CA SER A 148 0.38 15.06 -17.43
C SER A 148 1.75 15.66 -17.70
N GLY A 149 1.96 16.94 -17.35
CA GLY A 149 3.28 17.58 -17.42
C GLY A 149 4.29 16.97 -16.44
N LEU A 150 5.49 17.53 -16.34
CA LEU A 150 6.59 17.02 -15.52
C LEU A 150 6.17 16.66 -14.08
N LYS A 151 5.30 17.45 -13.46
CA LYS A 151 4.79 17.17 -12.10
C LYS A 151 4.04 15.84 -11.98
N GLY A 152 3.32 15.42 -13.05
CA GLY A 152 2.64 14.12 -13.06
C GLY A 152 3.58 12.93 -13.29
N MET A 153 4.76 13.18 -13.86
CA MET A 153 5.78 12.16 -14.11
C MET A 153 6.63 11.83 -12.88
N CYS A 154 6.53 12.62 -11.80
CA CYS A 154 7.27 12.36 -10.55
C CYS A 154 6.82 11.10 -9.78
N GLY A 155 5.84 10.35 -10.29
CA GLY A 155 5.39 9.09 -9.69
C GLY A 155 4.84 9.24 -8.26
N MET A 156 5.01 8.17 -7.47
CA MET A 156 4.59 8.15 -6.07
C MET A 156 5.72 8.64 -5.17
N GLN A 157 5.42 9.63 -4.34
CA GLN A 157 6.38 10.11 -3.34
C GLN A 157 6.59 9.06 -2.24
N PRO A 158 7.84 8.77 -1.83
CA PRO A 158 8.16 7.87 -0.71
C PRO A 158 7.50 8.30 0.60
N VAL A 159 7.49 9.61 0.87
CA VAL A 159 6.83 10.23 2.03
C VAL A 159 5.91 11.34 1.53
N ARG A 160 4.68 11.36 2.01
CA ARG A 160 3.70 12.41 1.71
C ARG A 160 2.93 12.80 2.95
N GLN A 161 2.88 14.07 3.25
CA GLN A 161 1.96 14.62 4.25
C GLN A 161 0.67 15.09 3.56
N ASP A 162 -0.48 14.82 4.16
CA ASP A 162 -1.76 15.32 3.66
C ASP A 162 -2.13 16.67 4.32
N GLU A 163 -3.28 17.21 3.95
CA GLU A 163 -3.81 18.47 4.47
C GLU A 163 -4.17 18.44 5.97
N HIS A 164 -4.37 17.25 6.52
CA HIS A 164 -4.63 16.98 7.93
C HIS A 164 -3.35 16.75 8.75
N GLY A 165 -2.19 16.83 8.10
CA GLY A 165 -0.90 16.61 8.75
C GLY A 165 -0.50 15.15 8.92
N ILE A 166 -1.29 14.19 8.39
CA ILE A 166 -0.96 12.76 8.47
C ILE A 166 0.17 12.44 7.49
N CYS A 167 1.19 11.76 8.01
CA CYS A 167 2.34 11.32 7.24
C CYS A 167 2.09 9.92 6.66
N TYR A 168 2.00 9.82 5.33
CA TYR A 168 1.93 8.56 4.59
C TYR A 168 3.30 8.17 4.08
N ILE A 169 3.72 6.93 4.34
CA ILE A 169 5.00 6.37 3.91
C ILE A 169 4.81 5.16 3.00
N ARG A 170 5.75 4.93 2.08
CA ARG A 170 5.73 3.81 1.14
C ARG A 170 7.07 3.07 1.16
N PRO A 171 7.31 2.25 2.17
CA PRO A 171 8.60 1.59 2.37
C PRO A 171 9.01 0.66 1.22
N MET A 172 8.03 0.10 0.49
CA MET A 172 8.27 -0.91 -0.53
C MET A 172 8.42 -0.36 -1.96
N LEU A 173 8.44 0.97 -2.18
CA LEU A 173 8.67 1.52 -3.52
C LEU A 173 10.01 1.13 -4.15
N CYS A 174 10.97 0.68 -3.36
CA CYS A 174 12.28 0.22 -3.80
C CYS A 174 12.31 -1.25 -4.25
N VAL A 175 11.25 -2.04 -4.03
CA VAL A 175 11.19 -3.46 -4.36
C VAL A 175 10.13 -3.77 -5.40
N SER A 176 10.37 -4.80 -6.23
CA SER A 176 9.44 -5.26 -7.26
C SER A 176 8.42 -6.25 -6.72
N ARG A 177 7.31 -6.44 -7.44
CA ARG A 177 6.31 -7.46 -7.18
C ARG A 177 6.92 -8.86 -7.11
N ALA A 178 7.86 -9.19 -8.01
CA ALA A 178 8.55 -10.47 -8.02
C ALA A 178 9.37 -10.71 -6.74
N GLN A 179 10.02 -9.68 -6.20
CA GLN A 179 10.75 -9.77 -4.94
C GLN A 179 9.79 -9.99 -3.74
N ILE A 180 8.63 -9.34 -3.75
CA ILE A 180 7.57 -9.51 -2.74
C ILE A 180 7.10 -10.96 -2.71
N GLU A 181 6.75 -11.53 -3.86
CA GLU A 181 6.25 -12.91 -3.97
C GLU A 181 7.32 -13.94 -3.59
N ALA A 182 8.58 -13.72 -3.99
CA ALA A 182 9.70 -14.57 -3.60
C ALA A 182 9.92 -14.56 -2.08
N TYR A 183 9.86 -13.38 -1.45
CA TYR A 183 10.01 -13.23 0.00
C TYR A 183 8.88 -13.91 0.78
N LEU A 184 7.62 -13.72 0.39
CA LEU A 184 6.49 -14.37 1.06
C LEU A 184 6.57 -15.90 0.94
N ARG A 185 7.01 -16.42 -0.23
CA ARG A 185 7.23 -17.86 -0.42
C ARG A 185 8.35 -18.39 0.48
N GLU A 186 9.45 -17.68 0.58
CA GLU A 186 10.57 -18.03 1.48
C GLU A 186 10.13 -18.08 2.94
N LYS A 187 9.28 -17.12 3.36
CA LYS A 187 8.74 -17.06 4.73
C LYS A 187 7.58 -18.03 4.97
N GLY A 188 7.06 -18.72 3.95
CA GLY A 188 5.88 -19.57 4.08
C GLY A 188 4.62 -18.81 4.46
N MET A 189 4.54 -17.51 4.11
CA MET A 189 3.41 -16.66 4.45
C MET A 189 2.26 -16.84 3.46
N GLU A 190 1.07 -17.12 3.98
CA GLU A 190 -0.16 -17.12 3.21
C GLU A 190 -0.69 -15.70 2.99
N TYR A 191 -1.37 -15.49 1.88
CA TYR A 191 -2.08 -14.25 1.55
C TYR A 191 -3.32 -14.53 0.72
N ARG A 192 -4.24 -13.58 0.65
CA ARG A 192 -5.46 -13.66 -0.14
C ARG A 192 -5.23 -13.14 -1.56
N THR A 193 -5.81 -13.83 -2.54
CA THR A 193 -5.80 -13.40 -3.95
C THR A 193 -7.18 -12.90 -4.33
N ASP A 194 -7.26 -11.65 -4.80
CA ASP A 194 -8.51 -11.09 -5.29
C ASP A 194 -8.70 -11.44 -6.78
N ALA A 195 -9.80 -12.10 -7.12
CA ALA A 195 -10.14 -12.47 -8.50
C ALA A 195 -10.33 -11.23 -9.41
N THR A 196 -10.71 -10.08 -8.86
CA THR A 196 -10.93 -8.85 -9.63
C THR A 196 -9.63 -8.19 -10.13
N ASN A 197 -8.48 -8.60 -9.62
CA ASN A 197 -7.17 -8.13 -10.11
C ASN A 197 -6.89 -8.48 -11.59
N PHE A 198 -7.65 -9.41 -12.16
CA PHE A 198 -7.48 -9.85 -13.55
C PHE A 198 -8.43 -9.17 -14.54
N GLU A 199 -9.35 -8.31 -14.10
CA GLU A 199 -10.26 -7.60 -14.99
C GLU A 199 -9.49 -6.52 -15.78
N LEU A 200 -9.49 -6.63 -17.13
CA LEU A 200 -8.75 -5.72 -18.02
C LEU A 200 -9.49 -4.41 -18.35
N ASP A 201 -10.71 -4.24 -17.88
CA ASP A 201 -11.58 -3.11 -18.23
C ASP A 201 -11.09 -1.76 -17.68
N TYR A 202 -10.21 -1.79 -16.68
CA TYR A 202 -9.61 -0.59 -16.13
C TYR A 202 -8.24 -0.31 -16.76
N SER A 203 -8.01 0.94 -17.15
CA SER A 203 -6.76 1.37 -17.80
C SER A 203 -5.49 0.96 -17.04
N ARG A 204 -5.53 0.96 -15.70
CA ARG A 204 -4.42 0.52 -14.85
C ARG A 204 -4.18 -0.98 -14.96
N ASN A 205 -5.23 -1.80 -14.94
CA ASN A 205 -5.08 -3.25 -15.09
C ASN A 205 -4.50 -3.60 -16.46
N ARG A 206 -4.83 -2.84 -17.51
CA ARG A 206 -4.23 -3.00 -18.83
C ARG A 206 -2.74 -2.63 -18.86
N ILE A 207 -2.35 -1.55 -18.16
CA ILE A 207 -0.93 -1.20 -18.03
C ILE A 207 -0.18 -2.33 -17.30
N ARG A 208 -0.70 -2.79 -16.16
CA ARG A 208 -0.13 -3.86 -15.33
C ARG A 208 0.02 -5.18 -16.07
N ASN A 209 -1.07 -5.64 -16.69
CA ASN A 209 -1.15 -7.02 -17.19
C ASN A 209 -0.71 -7.16 -18.66
N VAL A 210 -0.61 -6.06 -19.41
CA VAL A 210 -0.26 -6.09 -20.85
C VAL A 210 0.96 -5.23 -21.14
N ILE A 211 0.94 -3.94 -20.79
CA ILE A 211 1.97 -2.99 -21.24
C ILE A 211 3.31 -3.22 -20.50
N LEU A 212 3.29 -3.27 -19.18
CA LEU A 212 4.51 -3.51 -18.39
C LEU A 212 5.21 -4.83 -18.73
N PRO A 213 4.50 -5.97 -18.89
CA PRO A 213 5.12 -7.21 -19.35
C PRO A 213 5.78 -7.08 -20.74
N GLN A 214 5.15 -6.37 -21.70
CA GLN A 214 5.74 -6.12 -23.01
C GLN A 214 7.01 -5.25 -22.92
N LEU A 215 7.00 -4.19 -22.11
CA LEU A 215 8.19 -3.37 -21.88
C LEU A 215 9.31 -4.17 -21.21
N THR A 216 8.97 -5.06 -20.28
CA THR A 216 9.95 -5.94 -19.62
C THR A 216 10.56 -6.98 -20.57
N GLN A 217 9.81 -7.43 -21.60
CA GLN A 217 10.38 -8.26 -22.67
C GLN A 217 11.40 -7.52 -23.54
N LEU A 218 11.20 -6.22 -23.75
CA LEU A 218 12.17 -5.38 -24.49
C LEU A 218 13.41 -5.05 -23.63
N ASN A 219 13.19 -4.79 -22.34
CA ASN A 219 14.25 -4.50 -21.39
C ASN A 219 13.84 -4.95 -19.99
N THR A 220 14.54 -5.94 -19.44
CA THR A 220 14.29 -6.47 -18.10
C THR A 220 14.39 -5.41 -16.99
N GLN A 221 15.07 -4.29 -17.24
CA GLN A 221 15.21 -3.15 -16.34
C GLN A 221 14.17 -2.04 -16.61
N ALA A 222 13.15 -2.28 -17.45
CA ALA A 222 12.17 -1.26 -17.81
C ALA A 222 11.44 -0.67 -16.57
N VAL A 223 10.98 -1.52 -15.64
CA VAL A 223 10.28 -1.08 -14.43
C VAL A 223 11.20 -0.23 -13.52
N PRO A 224 12.41 -0.69 -13.14
CA PRO A 224 13.37 0.15 -12.42
C PRO A 224 13.68 1.48 -13.11
N HIS A 225 13.94 1.46 -14.44
CA HIS A 225 14.27 2.68 -15.19
C HIS A 225 13.11 3.69 -15.20
N ILE A 226 11.87 3.23 -15.35
CA ILE A 226 10.69 4.11 -15.27
C ILE A 226 10.62 4.77 -13.88
N GLY A 227 10.86 4.01 -12.80
CA GLY A 227 10.89 4.54 -11.44
C GLY A 227 12.00 5.59 -11.24
N GLN A 228 13.21 5.32 -11.72
CA GLN A 228 14.36 6.26 -11.64
C GLN A 228 14.13 7.57 -12.40
N THR A 229 13.35 7.54 -13.49
CA THR A 229 13.05 8.76 -14.26
C THR A 229 12.18 9.74 -13.47
N ALA A 230 11.53 9.27 -12.39
CA ALA A 230 10.63 10.05 -11.55
C ALA A 230 11.32 10.62 -10.28
N GLU A 231 12.55 10.19 -9.98
CA GLU A 231 13.40 10.74 -8.89
C GLU A 231 14.16 11.99 -9.34
#